data_3778ae9811e082e3beb6d9e08e252503
#
_entry.id   3778ae9811e082e3beb6d9e08e252503
#
_cell.length_a   1.000
_cell.length_b   1.000
_cell.length_c   1.000
_cell.angle_alpha   90.00
_cell.angle_beta   90.00
_cell.angle_gamma   90.00
#
_symmetry.space_group_name_H-M   'P 1'
#
loop_
_entity.id
_entity.type
_entity.pdbx_description
1 polymer ?
#
loop_
_entity_poly.entity_id
_entity_poly.type
_entity_poly.pdbx_seq_one_letter_code
_entity_poly.pdbx_strand_id
1 'polypeptide(L)'
;QRYFCVFVVLFIAVLCQAAASERTYNVLFIQSYTSQTPWHRDLNKGLVKGFKDNGLKVNITTEYLDADFWAFRSEKVIMRRFCERARDRETDLIVTSSDEAFYTLFACGDSLPLQIPVVFFGIKYPDEKLFAAHPNVCGYTVNPDFDIILREAQRLFPKRKEVICVI
;
A
#
# COMPACT_ATOMS: atom_id res chain seq x y z
N GLN A 1 -21.53 -17.13 -48.49
CA GLN A 1 -22.20 -16.72 -47.24
C GLN A 1 -21.48 -17.17 -45.96
N ARG A 2 -20.92 -18.38 -45.88
CA ARG A 2 -20.21 -18.88 -44.69
C ARG A 2 -18.93 -18.08 -44.35
N TYR A 3 -18.17 -17.66 -45.36
CA TYR A 3 -16.93 -16.87 -45.15
C TYR A 3 -17.19 -15.43 -44.75
N PHE A 4 -18.33 -14.86 -45.16
CA PHE A 4 -18.73 -13.49 -44.78
C PHE A 4 -19.03 -13.43 -43.26
N CYS A 5 -19.74 -14.44 -42.72
CA CYS A 5 -20.02 -14.51 -41.28
C CYS A 5 -18.73 -14.64 -40.43
N VAL A 6 -17.75 -15.44 -40.91
CA VAL A 6 -16.45 -15.62 -40.21
C VAL A 6 -15.66 -14.29 -40.22
N PHE A 7 -15.66 -13.55 -41.30
CA PHE A 7 -15.00 -12.25 -41.42
C PHE A 7 -15.63 -11.21 -40.49
N VAL A 8 -16.96 -11.16 -40.39
CA VAL A 8 -17.69 -10.26 -39.51
C VAL A 8 -17.40 -10.56 -38.03
N VAL A 9 -17.40 -11.83 -37.65
CA VAL A 9 -17.09 -12.27 -36.27
C VAL A 9 -15.63 -11.94 -35.89
N LEU A 10 -14.67 -12.18 -36.79
CA LEU A 10 -13.26 -11.81 -36.59
C LEU A 10 -13.09 -10.29 -36.49
N PHE A 11 -13.78 -9.52 -37.31
CA PHE A 11 -13.72 -8.04 -37.28
C PHE A 11 -14.33 -7.46 -35.99
N ILE A 12 -15.43 -8.05 -35.49
CA ILE A 12 -16.03 -7.67 -34.20
C ILE A 12 -15.10 -8.04 -33.03
N ALA A 13 -14.44 -9.20 -33.08
CA ALA A 13 -13.48 -9.61 -32.05
C ALA A 13 -12.24 -8.68 -31.99
N VAL A 14 -11.74 -8.22 -33.14
CA VAL A 14 -10.65 -7.25 -33.22
C VAL A 14 -11.09 -5.86 -32.73
N LEU A 15 -12.32 -5.43 -33.03
CA LEU A 15 -12.87 -4.17 -32.52
C LEU A 15 -13.12 -4.20 -31.01
N CYS A 16 -13.53 -5.36 -30.44
CA CYS A 16 -13.65 -5.53 -29.01
C CYS A 16 -12.30 -5.46 -28.27
N GLN A 17 -11.20 -5.92 -28.88
CA GLN A 17 -9.87 -5.79 -28.31
C GLN A 17 -9.32 -4.34 -28.40
N ALA A 18 -9.70 -3.58 -29.42
CA ALA A 18 -9.30 -2.18 -29.58
C ALA A 18 -10.03 -1.22 -28.61
N ALA A 19 -11.14 -1.65 -28.01
CA ALA A 19 -11.94 -0.90 -27.04
C ALA A 19 -11.59 -1.17 -25.59
N ALA A 20 -10.49 -1.86 -25.28
CA ALA A 20 -9.91 -1.86 -23.95
C ALA A 20 -9.39 -0.43 -23.70
N SER A 21 -10.31 0.47 -23.32
CA SER A 21 -9.97 1.79 -22.80
C SER A 21 -8.89 1.60 -21.76
N GLU A 22 -7.73 2.22 -21.97
CA GLU A 22 -6.64 2.19 -20.99
C GLU A 22 -7.13 2.90 -19.71
N ARG A 23 -7.79 2.13 -18.85
CA ARG A 23 -8.30 2.65 -17.57
C ARG A 23 -7.14 3.21 -16.77
N THR A 24 -7.28 4.43 -16.31
CA THR A 24 -6.37 5.02 -15.32
C THR A 24 -6.95 4.75 -13.94
N TYR A 25 -6.14 4.15 -13.05
CA TYR A 25 -6.56 3.84 -11.69
C TYR A 25 -6.14 4.94 -10.73
N ASN A 26 -7.00 5.30 -9.80
CA ASN A 26 -6.71 6.26 -8.76
C ASN A 26 -6.22 5.52 -7.51
N VAL A 27 -5.01 5.81 -7.08
CA VAL A 27 -4.36 5.16 -5.95
C VAL A 27 -4.14 6.17 -4.83
N LEU A 28 -4.66 5.88 -3.64
CA LEU A 28 -4.31 6.61 -2.43
C LEU A 28 -3.16 5.90 -1.73
N PHE A 29 -2.01 6.56 -1.60
CA PHE A 29 -0.89 6.05 -0.84
C PHE A 29 -0.75 6.80 0.48
N ILE A 30 -0.98 6.12 1.61
CA ILE A 30 -0.90 6.68 2.96
C ILE A 30 0.40 6.19 3.61
N GLN A 31 1.25 7.14 3.99
CA GLN A 31 2.49 6.86 4.67
C GLN A 31 2.39 7.27 6.15
N SER A 32 2.95 6.43 7.04
CA SER A 32 2.92 6.69 8.49
C SER A 32 3.68 7.95 8.88
N TYR A 33 4.81 8.22 8.22
CA TYR A 33 5.75 9.27 8.58
C TYR A 33 5.94 10.28 7.45
N THR A 34 6.76 11.31 7.71
CA THR A 34 6.97 12.43 6.78
C THR A 34 7.65 12.01 5.47
N SER A 35 7.49 12.83 4.43
CA SER A 35 8.13 12.64 3.12
C SER A 35 9.66 12.73 3.16
N GLN A 36 10.24 13.28 4.23
CA GLN A 36 11.69 13.48 4.37
C GLN A 36 12.43 12.19 4.73
N THR A 37 11.73 11.18 5.22
CA THR A 37 12.31 9.88 5.56
C THR A 37 12.81 9.17 4.31
N PRO A 38 14.11 8.79 4.21
CA PRO A 38 14.67 8.15 3.02
C PRO A 38 13.90 6.90 2.57
N TRP A 39 13.46 6.09 3.52
CA TRP A 39 12.63 4.91 3.30
C TRP A 39 11.35 5.22 2.50
N HIS A 40 10.62 6.28 2.87
CA HIS A 40 9.37 6.66 2.19
C HIS A 40 9.61 7.13 0.75
N ARG A 41 10.70 7.83 0.52
CA ARG A 41 11.10 8.24 -0.83
C ARG A 41 11.38 7.04 -1.73
N ASP A 42 12.03 6.03 -1.21
CA ASP A 42 12.37 4.83 -2.00
C ASP A 42 11.13 3.94 -2.21
N LEU A 43 10.21 3.86 -1.24
CA LEU A 43 8.90 3.23 -1.43
C LEU A 43 8.09 3.93 -2.53
N ASN A 44 8.03 5.25 -2.54
CA ASN A 44 7.37 6.01 -3.61
C ASN A 44 7.93 5.66 -4.99
N LYS A 45 9.25 5.65 -5.14
CA LYS A 45 9.91 5.28 -6.40
C LYS A 45 9.58 3.84 -6.79
N GLY A 46 9.63 2.91 -5.83
CA GLY A 46 9.32 1.50 -6.04
C GLY A 46 7.88 1.29 -6.50
N LEU A 47 6.93 1.96 -5.86
CA LEU A 47 5.52 1.89 -6.19
C LEU A 47 5.25 2.41 -7.63
N VAL A 48 5.75 3.60 -7.95
CA VAL A 48 5.63 4.18 -9.30
C VAL A 48 6.25 3.27 -10.35
N LYS A 49 7.47 2.76 -10.07
CA LYS A 49 8.17 1.85 -10.96
C LYS A 49 7.37 0.55 -11.16
N GLY A 50 6.84 -0.03 -10.08
CA GLY A 50 6.05 -1.26 -10.15
C GLY A 50 4.82 -1.13 -11.04
N PHE A 51 4.06 -0.06 -10.94
CA PHE A 51 2.91 0.20 -11.82
C PHE A 51 3.35 0.38 -13.27
N LYS A 52 4.40 1.17 -13.50
CA LYS A 52 4.94 1.42 -14.85
C LYS A 52 5.43 0.13 -15.54
N ASP A 53 6.20 -0.69 -14.82
CA ASP A 53 6.77 -1.94 -15.35
C ASP A 53 5.67 -2.95 -15.73
N ASN A 54 4.50 -2.87 -15.08
CA ASN A 54 3.33 -3.69 -15.38
C ASN A 54 2.35 -3.02 -16.38
N GLY A 55 2.71 -1.91 -16.98
CA GLY A 55 1.88 -1.22 -17.97
C GLY A 55 0.59 -0.60 -17.43
N LEU A 56 0.51 -0.40 -16.12
CA LEU A 56 -0.66 0.18 -15.47
C LEU A 56 -0.58 1.71 -15.44
N LYS A 57 -1.62 2.37 -15.93
CA LYS A 57 -1.77 3.83 -15.79
C LYS A 57 -2.40 4.14 -14.45
N VAL A 58 -1.70 4.93 -13.63
CA VAL A 58 -2.15 5.28 -12.27
C VAL A 58 -1.99 6.76 -11.98
N ASN A 59 -2.95 7.31 -11.25
CA ASN A 59 -2.84 8.59 -10.57
C ASN A 59 -2.61 8.31 -9.08
N ILE A 60 -1.41 8.58 -8.58
CA ILE A 60 -1.06 8.35 -7.18
C ILE A 60 -1.21 9.65 -6.40
N THR A 61 -2.08 9.64 -5.39
CA THR A 61 -2.15 10.68 -4.37
C THR A 61 -1.46 10.16 -3.12
N THR A 62 -0.42 10.86 -2.66
CA THR A 62 0.29 10.49 -1.43
C THR A 62 -0.16 11.40 -0.29
N GLU A 63 -0.55 10.79 0.83
CA GLU A 63 -0.90 11.45 2.08
C GLU A 63 0.05 10.97 3.18
N TYR A 64 0.41 11.88 4.09
CA TYR A 64 1.31 11.59 5.21
C TYR A 64 0.55 11.73 6.51
N LEU A 65 0.56 10.67 7.33
CA LEU A 65 -0.11 10.66 8.63
C LEU A 65 0.67 11.46 9.67
N ASP A 66 2.00 11.56 9.46
CA ASP A 66 2.96 12.22 10.37
C ASP A 66 2.81 11.71 11.82
N ALA A 67 2.77 10.39 11.98
CA ALA A 67 2.49 9.69 13.24
C ALA A 67 3.46 10.06 14.38
N ASP A 68 4.68 10.53 14.06
CA ASP A 68 5.63 11.01 15.07
C ASP A 68 5.18 12.31 15.76
N PHE A 69 4.24 13.06 15.17
CA PHE A 69 3.82 14.36 15.66
C PHE A 69 2.44 14.38 16.31
N TRP A 70 1.61 13.34 16.07
CA TRP A 70 0.23 13.33 16.47
C TRP A 70 -0.07 12.27 17.54
N ALA A 71 -0.95 12.59 18.47
CA ALA A 71 -1.54 11.56 19.31
C ALA A 71 -2.52 10.70 18.50
N PHE A 72 -2.60 9.41 18.76
CA PHE A 72 -3.44 8.42 18.05
C PHE A 72 -4.90 8.87 17.81
N ARG A 73 -5.46 9.66 18.75
CA ARG A 73 -6.81 10.20 18.59
C ARG A 73 -6.90 11.23 17.45
N SER A 74 -5.85 12.04 17.26
CA SER A 74 -5.73 13.02 16.17
C SER A 74 -5.49 12.34 14.84
N GLU A 75 -4.71 11.27 14.81
CA GLU A 75 -4.45 10.46 13.61
C GLU A 75 -5.75 9.91 13.01
N LYS A 76 -6.68 9.42 13.85
CA LYS A 76 -7.99 8.94 13.37
C LYS A 76 -8.81 10.04 12.69
N VAL A 77 -8.73 11.27 13.17
CA VAL A 77 -9.42 12.41 12.55
C VAL A 77 -8.78 12.76 11.21
N ILE A 78 -7.46 12.77 11.15
CA ILE A 78 -6.70 13.01 9.92
C ILE A 78 -7.02 11.90 8.90
N MET A 79 -6.99 10.64 9.33
CA MET A 79 -7.26 9.48 8.47
C MET A 79 -8.68 9.54 7.87
N ARG A 80 -9.70 9.92 8.65
CA ARG A 80 -11.06 10.12 8.11
C ARG A 80 -11.08 11.15 6.98
N ARG A 81 -10.35 12.26 7.12
CA ARG A 81 -10.24 13.26 6.05
C ARG A 81 -9.53 12.70 4.81
N PHE A 82 -8.57 11.79 4.98
CA PHE A 82 -7.96 11.09 3.85
C PHE A 82 -9.00 10.21 3.13
N CYS A 83 -9.81 9.46 3.88
CA CYS A 83 -10.88 8.65 3.32
C CYS A 83 -11.95 9.50 2.61
N GLU A 84 -12.35 10.65 3.16
CA GLU A 84 -13.28 11.58 2.52
C GLU A 84 -12.73 12.05 1.15
N ARG A 85 -11.49 12.53 1.11
CA ARG A 85 -10.85 12.95 -0.14
C ARG A 85 -10.64 11.80 -1.13
N ALA A 86 -10.45 10.59 -0.64
CA ALA A 86 -10.32 9.42 -1.48
C ALA A 86 -11.62 9.06 -2.20
N ARG A 87 -12.78 9.24 -1.54
CA ARG A 87 -14.09 9.07 -2.18
C ARG A 87 -14.32 10.10 -3.28
N ASP A 88 -14.01 11.37 -3.01
CA ASP A 88 -14.17 12.44 -3.98
C ASP A 88 -13.32 12.21 -5.25
N ARG A 89 -12.25 11.43 -5.13
CA ARG A 89 -11.35 11.07 -6.23
C ARG A 89 -11.62 9.71 -6.83
N GLU A 90 -12.68 9.03 -6.43
CA GLU A 90 -13.03 7.70 -6.91
C GLU A 90 -11.83 6.73 -6.81
N THR A 91 -11.23 6.64 -5.62
CA THR A 91 -10.05 5.82 -5.37
C THR A 91 -10.33 4.35 -5.60
N ASP A 92 -9.51 3.70 -6.43
CA ASP A 92 -9.60 2.27 -6.77
C ASP A 92 -8.78 1.38 -5.84
N LEU A 93 -7.73 1.93 -5.21
CA LEU A 93 -6.78 1.18 -4.39
C LEU A 93 -6.23 2.07 -3.27
N ILE A 94 -6.21 1.55 -2.05
CA ILE A 94 -5.44 2.16 -0.96
C ILE A 94 -4.14 1.37 -0.78
N VAL A 95 -3.04 2.09 -0.64
CA VAL A 95 -1.74 1.55 -0.27
C VAL A 95 -1.32 2.19 1.04
N THR A 96 -0.83 1.41 2.00
CA THR A 96 -0.32 1.94 3.28
C THR A 96 1.12 1.50 3.53
N SER A 97 1.90 2.32 4.22
CA SER A 97 3.23 1.94 4.69
C SER A 97 3.36 2.06 6.20
N SER A 98 3.91 1.01 6.81
CA SER A 98 4.10 0.82 8.26
C SER A 98 2.80 0.63 9.05
N ASP A 99 2.94 0.28 10.32
CA ASP A 99 1.85 -0.13 11.21
C ASP A 99 0.85 1.01 11.45
N GLU A 100 1.33 2.23 11.69
CA GLU A 100 0.50 3.37 12.09
C GLU A 100 -0.53 3.74 11.01
N ALA A 101 -0.10 3.87 9.76
CA ALA A 101 -1.02 4.18 8.66
C ALA A 101 -2.05 3.07 8.45
N PHE A 102 -1.60 1.80 8.51
CA PHE A 102 -2.47 0.66 8.30
C PHE A 102 -3.52 0.52 9.42
N TYR A 103 -3.08 0.44 10.67
CA TYR A 103 -4.01 0.24 11.79
C TYR A 103 -4.92 1.44 12.03
N THR A 104 -4.42 2.67 11.83
CA THR A 104 -5.26 3.86 11.93
C THR A 104 -6.34 3.90 10.83
N LEU A 105 -6.04 3.40 9.63
CA LEU A 105 -7.02 3.30 8.54
C LEU A 105 -8.22 2.45 8.95
N PHE A 106 -8.01 1.28 9.56
CA PHE A 106 -9.10 0.42 10.04
C PHE A 106 -9.72 0.91 11.35
N ALA A 107 -8.97 1.62 12.20
CA ALA A 107 -9.44 2.14 13.48
C ALA A 107 -10.16 3.49 13.37
N CYS A 108 -10.12 4.18 12.25
CA CYS A 108 -10.71 5.51 12.11
C CYS A 108 -12.26 5.50 12.06
N GLY A 109 -12.86 4.32 11.85
CA GLY A 109 -14.32 4.14 11.79
C GLY A 109 -14.93 4.54 10.46
N ASP A 110 -14.13 4.68 9.41
CA ASP A 110 -14.59 4.91 8.04
C ASP A 110 -14.84 3.58 7.33
N SER A 111 -15.82 3.51 6.43
CA SER A 111 -16.18 2.30 5.69
C SER A 111 -15.38 2.09 4.41
N LEU A 112 -14.63 3.08 3.95
CA LEU A 112 -13.90 3.02 2.68
C LEU A 112 -12.92 1.84 2.60
N PRO A 113 -12.09 1.54 3.63
CA PRO A 113 -11.15 0.43 3.58
C PRO A 113 -11.82 -0.95 3.56
N LEU A 114 -13.14 -1.02 3.80
CA LEU A 114 -13.93 -2.25 3.68
C LEU A 114 -14.48 -2.46 2.26
N GLN A 115 -14.46 -1.43 1.43
CA GLN A 115 -15.13 -1.40 0.13
C GLN A 115 -14.15 -1.52 -1.04
N ILE A 116 -12.91 -1.10 -0.87
CA ILE A 116 -11.89 -1.11 -1.91
C ILE A 116 -10.67 -1.92 -1.48
N PRO A 117 -9.85 -2.44 -2.42
CA PRO A 117 -8.63 -3.15 -2.09
C PRO A 117 -7.67 -2.31 -1.26
N VAL A 118 -7.03 -2.94 -0.27
CA VAL A 118 -5.98 -2.33 0.56
C VAL A 118 -4.72 -3.18 0.46
N VAL A 119 -3.61 -2.55 0.08
CA VAL A 119 -2.27 -3.17 0.06
C VAL A 119 -1.39 -2.49 1.09
N PHE A 120 -0.68 -3.28 1.90
CA PHE A 120 0.21 -2.74 2.92
C PHE A 120 1.67 -3.16 2.71
N PHE A 121 2.60 -2.32 3.19
CA PHE A 121 4.03 -2.61 3.26
C PHE A 121 4.56 -2.34 4.65
N GLY A 122 5.43 -3.24 5.14
CA GLY A 122 6.23 -2.97 6.32
C GLY A 122 5.49 -3.04 7.64
N ILE A 123 4.43 -3.85 7.72
CA ILE A 123 3.77 -4.18 8.99
C ILE A 123 4.72 -5.04 9.82
N LYS A 124 5.08 -4.56 11.00
CA LYS A 124 5.95 -5.26 11.96
C LYS A 124 5.17 -6.17 12.90
N TYR A 125 3.96 -5.77 13.23
CA TYR A 125 3.10 -6.46 14.20
C TYR A 125 1.79 -6.88 13.51
N PRO A 126 1.78 -7.99 12.74
CA PRO A 126 0.60 -8.41 11.98
C PRO A 126 -0.52 -8.86 12.92
N ASP A 127 -1.73 -8.32 12.70
CA ASP A 127 -2.96 -8.77 13.34
C ASP A 127 -3.68 -9.76 12.41
N GLU A 128 -3.47 -11.05 12.64
CA GLU A 128 -4.07 -12.12 11.84
C GLU A 128 -5.60 -12.11 11.86
N LYS A 129 -6.22 -11.64 12.97
CA LYS A 129 -7.68 -11.55 13.07
C LYS A 129 -8.22 -10.46 12.15
N LEU A 130 -7.53 -9.32 12.10
CA LEU A 130 -7.89 -8.24 11.19
C LEU A 130 -7.74 -8.71 9.74
N PHE A 131 -6.66 -9.38 9.38
CA PHE A 131 -6.47 -9.89 8.02
C PHE A 131 -7.52 -10.94 7.63
N ALA A 132 -7.84 -11.86 8.54
CA ALA A 132 -8.87 -12.86 8.30
C ALA A 132 -10.28 -12.24 8.13
N ALA A 133 -10.55 -11.13 8.79
CA ALA A 133 -11.82 -10.40 8.68
C ALA A 133 -11.96 -9.56 7.40
N HIS A 134 -10.84 -9.27 6.73
CA HIS A 134 -10.81 -8.36 5.56
C HIS A 134 -10.14 -9.01 4.35
N PRO A 135 -10.88 -9.78 3.54
CA PRO A 135 -10.33 -10.50 2.38
C PRO A 135 -9.84 -9.58 1.25
N ASN A 136 -10.18 -8.30 1.30
CA ASN A 136 -9.70 -7.26 0.38
C ASN A 136 -8.35 -6.66 0.81
N VAL A 137 -7.70 -7.22 1.84
CA VAL A 137 -6.42 -6.75 2.38
C VAL A 137 -5.32 -7.75 2.04
N CYS A 138 -4.21 -7.27 1.49
CA CYS A 138 -3.00 -8.06 1.28
C CYS A 138 -1.75 -7.18 1.39
N GLY A 139 -0.57 -7.79 1.51
CA GLY A 139 0.67 -7.02 1.55
C GLY A 139 1.85 -7.79 2.10
N TYR A 140 2.86 -7.04 2.52
CA TYR A 140 4.13 -7.57 3.00
C TYR A 140 4.39 -7.12 4.43
N THR A 141 4.63 -8.09 5.31
CA THR A 141 5.09 -7.86 6.68
C THR A 141 6.62 -7.77 6.73
N VAL A 142 7.13 -7.05 7.73
CA VAL A 142 8.56 -7.04 8.05
C VAL A 142 8.75 -7.82 9.33
N ASN A 143 9.54 -8.87 9.26
CA ASN A 143 9.93 -9.64 10.43
C ASN A 143 11.44 -9.44 10.67
N PRO A 144 11.84 -8.51 11.56
CA PRO A 144 13.24 -8.34 11.89
C PRO A 144 13.77 -9.60 12.59
N ASP A 145 14.72 -10.27 11.97
CA ASP A 145 15.41 -11.40 12.59
C ASP A 145 16.46 -10.90 13.59
N PHE A 146 16.04 -10.78 14.83
CA PHE A 146 16.91 -10.29 15.91
C PHE A 146 18.11 -11.22 16.15
N ASP A 147 17.99 -12.52 15.91
CA ASP A 147 19.09 -13.47 16.05
C ASP A 147 20.20 -13.20 15.03
N ILE A 148 19.81 -12.93 13.79
CA ILE A 148 20.78 -12.55 12.74
C ILE A 148 21.43 -11.22 13.11
N ILE A 149 20.63 -10.22 13.50
CA ILE A 149 21.14 -8.88 13.87
C ILE A 149 22.15 -8.98 15.04
N LEU A 150 21.80 -9.74 16.06
CA LEU A 150 22.68 -9.91 17.24
C LEU A 150 23.96 -10.69 16.88
N ARG A 151 23.86 -11.73 16.07
CA ARG A 151 25.05 -12.48 15.59
C ARG A 151 25.99 -11.61 14.75
N GLU A 152 25.43 -10.79 13.85
CA GLU A 152 26.24 -9.86 13.06
C GLU A 152 26.87 -8.77 13.95
N ALA A 153 26.13 -8.23 14.91
CA ALA A 153 26.67 -7.28 15.88
C ALA A 153 27.84 -7.90 16.68
N GLN A 154 27.68 -9.14 17.14
CA GLN A 154 28.76 -9.85 17.85
C GLN A 154 29.96 -10.14 16.96
N ARG A 155 29.75 -10.47 15.68
CA ARG A 155 30.81 -10.68 14.69
C ARG A 155 31.62 -9.39 14.46
N LEU A 156 30.94 -8.25 14.37
CA LEU A 156 31.57 -6.94 14.18
C LEU A 156 32.29 -6.43 15.46
N PHE A 157 31.75 -6.76 16.62
CA PHE A 157 32.21 -6.28 17.92
C PHE A 157 32.44 -7.44 18.92
N PRO A 158 33.38 -8.36 18.65
CA PRO A 158 33.52 -9.62 19.42
C PRO A 158 33.88 -9.44 20.89
N LYS A 159 34.39 -8.27 21.25
CA LYS A 159 34.78 -7.95 22.63
C LYS A 159 33.64 -7.36 23.47
N ARG A 160 32.51 -7.02 22.84
CA ARG A 160 31.33 -6.49 23.57
C ARG A 160 30.53 -7.63 24.17
N LYS A 161 30.09 -7.45 25.42
CA LYS A 161 29.31 -8.45 26.18
C LYS A 161 27.86 -8.02 26.42
N GLU A 162 27.57 -6.76 26.14
CA GLU A 162 26.27 -6.16 26.41
C GLU A 162 25.74 -5.50 25.13
N VAL A 163 24.44 -5.63 24.93
CA VAL A 163 23.66 -4.99 23.86
C VAL A 163 22.53 -4.21 24.52
N ILE A 164 22.41 -2.94 24.17
CA ILE A 164 21.30 -2.10 24.60
C ILE A 164 20.33 -2.00 23.43
N CYS A 165 19.09 -2.47 23.64
CA CYS A 165 17.99 -2.28 22.69
C CYS A 165 17.23 -1.02 23.08
N VAL A 166 17.08 -0.11 22.13
CA VAL A 166 16.22 1.06 22.26
C VAL A 166 14.95 0.76 21.46
N ILE A 167 13.80 0.79 22.13
CA ILE A 167 12.50 0.47 21.56
C ILE A 167 11.65 1.74 21.55
#